data_e9d6693888d5b51f8d3e848868ec28ec
#
_entry.id   e9d6693888d5b51f8d3e848868ec28ec
#
_cell.length_a   1.000
_cell.length_b   1.000
_cell.length_c   1.000
_cell.angle_alpha   90.00
_cell.angle_beta   90.00
_cell.angle_gamma   90.00
#
_symmetry.space_group_name_H-M   'P 1'
#
loop_
_entity.id
_entity.type
_entity.pdbx_description
1 polymer ?
#
loop_
_entity_poly.entity_id
_entity_poly.type
_entity_poly.pdbx_seq_one_letter_code
_entity_poly.pdbx_strand_id
1 'polypeptide(L)'
;MPSPYAFNDPRLAKLDGFLVEIEEAHERADIILNRPAHNIVSMPQRDQLRLAFETLDEDARVRVIVIRALGEHFSSGGNIGGFMEASPEHVSKLAWNIAAPARCSKPVIAANRGYCFGVGFELSLACDFRVASETVLYALPEQKLGQIPGSGGSARLQKMVGVTRTKDIVMRSKRIPGEQALDWGFVTECVPDAELESATDHLVDELRMFSPLAQRTAKKLLNDTEDSNLTIAIELEGHSYSRLRQSDDFKEGVAAFNSKRSPKFVGR
;
A
#
# COMPACT_ATOMS: atom_id res chain seq x y z
N MET A 1 -10.37 5.84 -19.64
CA MET A 1 -9.09 5.15 -19.94
C MET A 1 -7.99 5.83 -19.17
N PRO A 2 -7.09 5.09 -18.55
CA PRO A 2 -5.97 5.65 -17.82
C PRO A 2 -5.07 6.49 -18.75
N SER A 3 -4.48 7.53 -18.19
CA SER A 3 -3.53 8.42 -18.87
C SER A 3 -2.28 8.61 -18.00
N PRO A 4 -1.11 8.88 -18.61
CA PRO A 4 0.11 9.17 -17.84
C PRO A 4 -0.10 10.34 -16.90
N TYR A 5 0.34 10.17 -15.63
CA TYR A 5 0.30 11.23 -14.65
C TYR A 5 1.44 12.23 -14.88
N ALA A 6 1.13 13.50 -14.93
CA ALA A 6 2.11 14.58 -15.11
C ALA A 6 2.53 15.15 -13.74
N PHE A 7 3.77 14.89 -13.35
CA PHE A 7 4.35 15.45 -12.12
C PHE A 7 4.93 16.85 -12.36
N ASN A 8 4.68 17.75 -11.43
CA ASN A 8 5.32 19.09 -11.42
C ASN A 8 6.68 19.10 -10.72
N ASP A 9 7.01 18.07 -9.94
CA ASP A 9 8.28 17.94 -9.24
C ASP A 9 9.38 17.49 -10.22
N PRO A 10 10.48 18.28 -10.40
CA PRO A 10 11.55 17.91 -11.31
C PRO A 10 12.27 16.60 -10.95
N ARG A 11 12.18 16.17 -9.68
CA ARG A 11 12.73 14.87 -9.23
C ARG A 11 11.94 13.69 -9.79
N LEU A 12 10.71 13.91 -10.23
CA LEU A 12 9.81 12.94 -10.85
C LEU A 12 9.69 13.13 -12.38
N ALA A 13 10.46 14.03 -12.98
CA ALA A 13 10.44 14.26 -14.43
C ALA A 13 10.87 13.01 -15.24
N LYS A 14 11.71 12.15 -14.64
CA LYS A 14 12.09 10.85 -15.20
C LYS A 14 12.01 9.81 -14.10
N LEU A 15 11.00 8.96 -14.21
CA LEU A 15 10.76 7.90 -13.23
C LEU A 15 11.72 6.72 -13.42
N ASP A 16 12.27 6.22 -12.32
CA ASP A 16 13.24 5.13 -12.30
C ASP A 16 12.54 3.78 -12.09
N GLY A 17 12.21 3.09 -13.19
CA GLY A 17 11.68 1.74 -13.18
C GLY A 17 10.23 1.62 -12.68
N PHE A 18 9.44 2.66 -12.81
CA PHE A 18 8.00 2.62 -12.63
C PHE A 18 7.30 3.69 -13.49
N LEU A 19 6.01 3.56 -13.64
CA LEU A 19 5.12 4.51 -14.30
C LEU A 19 4.04 4.96 -13.31
N VAL A 20 3.41 6.10 -13.57
CA VAL A 20 2.22 6.52 -12.84
C VAL A 20 1.15 6.91 -13.84
N GLU A 21 -0.03 6.33 -13.67
CA GLU A 21 -1.21 6.61 -14.50
C GLU A 21 -2.35 7.10 -13.61
N ILE A 22 -3.23 7.92 -14.18
CA ILE A 22 -4.46 8.36 -13.54
C ILE A 22 -5.67 8.03 -14.41
N GLU A 23 -6.71 7.54 -13.78
CA GLU A 23 -8.01 7.35 -14.37
C GLU A 23 -9.04 8.19 -13.63
N GLU A 24 -9.23 9.44 -14.10
CA GLU A 24 -10.04 10.45 -13.42
C GLU A 24 -11.53 10.02 -13.27
N ALA A 25 -12.07 9.28 -14.24
CA ALA A 25 -13.42 8.75 -14.16
C ALA A 25 -13.63 7.78 -12.98
N HIS A 26 -12.56 7.11 -12.58
CA HIS A 26 -12.55 6.18 -11.45
C HIS A 26 -11.82 6.75 -10.23
N GLU A 27 -11.43 8.03 -10.26
CA GLU A 27 -10.73 8.72 -9.16
C GLU A 27 -9.55 7.90 -8.61
N ARG A 28 -8.87 7.17 -9.51
CA ARG A 28 -7.83 6.19 -9.23
C ARG A 28 -6.50 6.63 -9.82
N ALA A 29 -5.41 6.40 -9.09
CA ALA A 29 -4.06 6.45 -9.61
C ALA A 29 -3.36 5.10 -9.46
N ASP A 30 -2.63 4.68 -10.48
CA ASP A 30 -1.81 3.49 -10.48
C ASP A 30 -0.32 3.84 -10.47
N ILE A 31 0.41 3.31 -9.50
CA ILE A 31 1.87 3.25 -9.52
C ILE A 31 2.25 1.86 -10.05
N ILE A 32 2.90 1.81 -11.20
CA ILE A 32 3.14 0.58 -11.94
C ILE A 32 4.63 0.31 -12.00
N LEU A 33 5.11 -0.67 -11.24
CA LEU A 33 6.51 -1.10 -11.30
C LEU A 33 6.80 -1.63 -12.71
N ASN A 34 7.83 -1.09 -13.36
CA ASN A 34 8.15 -1.36 -14.76
C ASN A 34 9.68 -1.46 -14.97
N ARG A 35 10.28 -2.47 -14.40
CA ARG A 35 11.67 -2.88 -14.65
C ARG A 35 11.74 -4.40 -14.82
N PRO A 36 11.25 -4.91 -15.98
CA PRO A 36 11.25 -6.35 -16.23
C PRO A 36 12.70 -6.90 -16.27
N ALA A 37 12.96 -8.21 -16.00
CA ALA A 37 11.90 -9.21 -15.73
C ALA A 37 11.42 -9.26 -14.25
N HIS A 38 12.13 -8.65 -13.30
CA HIS A 38 11.95 -8.93 -11.87
C HIS A 38 11.55 -7.71 -11.05
N ASN A 39 11.37 -6.56 -11.66
CA ASN A 39 11.00 -5.31 -10.98
C ASN A 39 11.88 -5.02 -9.74
N ILE A 40 13.21 -5.11 -9.95
CA ILE A 40 14.20 -4.81 -8.91
C ILE A 40 14.10 -3.34 -8.52
N VAL A 41 13.93 -3.07 -7.23
CA VAL A 41 13.80 -1.72 -6.69
C VAL A 41 15.17 -1.12 -6.41
N SER A 42 15.51 -0.05 -7.11
CA SER A 42 16.76 0.70 -6.92
C SER A 42 16.69 1.68 -5.73
N MET A 43 17.83 2.24 -5.33
CA MET A 43 17.87 3.27 -4.29
C MET A 43 17.14 4.55 -4.72
N PRO A 44 17.39 5.12 -5.92
CA PRO A 44 16.66 6.29 -6.41
C PRO A 44 15.15 6.05 -6.54
N GLN A 45 14.74 4.86 -6.97
CA GLN A 45 13.32 4.50 -7.10
C GLN A 45 12.57 4.60 -5.78
N ARG A 46 13.18 4.26 -4.64
CA ARG A 46 12.55 4.36 -3.33
C ARG A 46 12.21 5.81 -2.95
N ASP A 47 13.13 6.73 -3.23
CA ASP A 47 12.92 8.17 -3.01
C ASP A 47 11.78 8.69 -3.90
N GLN A 48 11.78 8.29 -5.17
CA GLN A 48 10.76 8.69 -6.14
C GLN A 48 9.38 8.08 -5.83
N LEU A 49 9.31 6.81 -5.41
CA LEU A 49 8.06 6.19 -4.97
C LEU A 49 7.44 6.97 -3.80
N ARG A 50 8.24 7.35 -2.80
CA ARG A 50 7.76 8.19 -1.71
C ARG A 50 7.17 9.51 -2.22
N LEU A 51 7.89 10.23 -3.07
CA LEU A 51 7.43 11.49 -3.63
C LEU A 51 6.16 11.33 -4.48
N ALA A 52 6.06 10.23 -5.23
CA ALA A 52 4.86 9.91 -6.01
C ALA A 52 3.64 9.70 -5.10
N PHE A 53 3.78 8.92 -4.02
CA PHE A 53 2.70 8.74 -3.04
C PHE A 53 2.29 10.07 -2.39
N GLU A 54 3.27 10.88 -1.96
CA GLU A 54 3.01 12.21 -1.36
C GLU A 54 2.27 13.13 -2.34
N THR A 55 2.67 13.16 -3.62
CA THR A 55 2.00 13.97 -4.65
C THR A 55 0.57 13.48 -4.92
N LEU A 56 0.38 12.17 -5.04
CA LEU A 56 -0.94 11.58 -5.28
C LEU A 56 -1.88 11.74 -4.07
N ASP A 57 -1.33 11.78 -2.86
CA ASP A 57 -2.09 12.03 -1.65
C ASP A 57 -2.72 13.43 -1.62
N GLU A 58 -2.04 14.42 -2.17
CA GLU A 58 -2.52 15.81 -2.26
C GLU A 58 -3.47 16.04 -3.46
N ASP A 59 -3.47 15.17 -4.48
CA ASP A 59 -4.27 15.36 -5.70
C ASP A 59 -5.75 15.05 -5.46
N ALA A 60 -6.60 16.08 -5.53
CA ALA A 60 -8.04 15.96 -5.32
C ALA A 60 -8.77 15.05 -6.33
N ARG A 61 -8.17 14.76 -7.49
CA ARG A 61 -8.70 13.85 -8.52
C ARG A 61 -8.55 12.38 -8.13
N VAL A 62 -7.73 12.07 -7.12
CA VAL A 62 -7.39 10.71 -6.69
C VAL A 62 -8.08 10.41 -5.37
N ARG A 63 -8.79 9.31 -5.29
CA ARG A 63 -9.40 8.78 -4.05
C ARG A 63 -8.77 7.48 -3.58
N VAL A 64 -8.28 6.67 -4.51
CA VAL A 64 -7.64 5.38 -4.23
C VAL A 64 -6.35 5.29 -5.04
N ILE A 65 -5.29 4.78 -4.42
CA ILE A 65 -4.02 4.51 -5.09
C ILE A 65 -3.82 2.99 -5.16
N VAL A 66 -3.46 2.50 -6.34
CA VAL A 66 -3.07 1.10 -6.55
C VAL A 66 -1.59 1.03 -6.86
N ILE A 67 -0.85 0.14 -6.21
CA ILE A 67 0.49 -0.23 -6.64
C ILE A 67 0.48 -1.65 -7.21
N ARG A 68 0.92 -1.78 -8.44
CA ARG A 68 0.98 -3.04 -9.20
C ARG A 68 2.25 -3.12 -10.03
N ALA A 69 2.45 -4.17 -10.77
CA ALA A 69 3.64 -4.36 -11.58
C ALA A 69 3.32 -4.88 -12.98
N LEU A 70 4.12 -4.51 -13.96
CA LEU A 70 4.13 -5.15 -15.28
C LEU A 70 4.95 -6.44 -15.24
N GLY A 71 4.52 -7.44 -16.02
CA GLY A 71 5.16 -8.74 -16.13
C GLY A 71 4.71 -9.74 -15.07
N GLU A 72 5.51 -10.79 -14.90
CA GLU A 72 5.16 -11.96 -14.09
C GLU A 72 5.35 -11.76 -12.58
N HIS A 73 6.08 -10.72 -12.17
CA HIS A 73 6.50 -10.55 -10.79
C HIS A 73 6.20 -9.14 -10.28
N PHE A 74 5.70 -9.03 -9.05
CA PHE A 74 5.56 -7.74 -8.39
C PHE A 74 6.94 -7.11 -8.17
N SER A 75 7.83 -7.77 -7.45
CA SER A 75 9.23 -7.39 -7.30
C SER A 75 10.06 -8.52 -6.67
N SER A 76 11.23 -8.79 -7.19
CA SER A 76 12.16 -9.75 -6.57
C SER A 76 13.04 -9.15 -5.46
N GLY A 77 12.82 -7.87 -5.11
CA GLY A 77 13.55 -7.21 -4.03
C GLY A 77 14.40 -6.03 -4.48
N GLY A 78 15.36 -5.65 -3.65
CA GLY A 78 16.23 -4.50 -3.87
C GLY A 78 17.45 -4.78 -4.74
N ASN A 79 17.99 -3.71 -5.35
CA ASN A 79 19.29 -3.77 -6.02
C ASN A 79 20.41 -3.87 -4.97
N ILE A 80 20.95 -5.08 -4.78
CA ILE A 80 21.97 -5.38 -3.76
C ILE A 80 23.25 -4.57 -4.01
N GLY A 81 23.69 -4.43 -5.26
CA GLY A 81 24.87 -3.62 -5.60
C GLY A 81 24.74 -2.17 -5.14
N GLY A 82 23.58 -1.59 -5.35
CA GLY A 82 23.30 -0.20 -4.92
C GLY A 82 23.36 0.02 -3.39
N PHE A 83 23.12 -1.01 -2.57
CA PHE A 83 23.27 -0.89 -1.11
C PHE A 83 24.72 -0.74 -0.67
N MET A 84 25.65 -1.40 -1.36
CA MET A 84 27.08 -1.32 -1.04
C MET A 84 27.66 0.07 -1.35
N GLU A 85 27.08 0.76 -2.31
CA GLU A 85 27.51 2.09 -2.76
C GLU A 85 26.80 3.23 -2.01
N ALA A 86 25.66 2.95 -1.37
CA ALA A 86 24.87 3.95 -0.70
C ALA A 86 25.51 4.42 0.62
N SER A 87 25.43 5.72 0.90
CA SER A 87 25.88 6.25 2.19
C SER A 87 25.01 5.75 3.35
N PRO A 88 25.57 5.65 4.58
CA PRO A 88 24.79 5.29 5.76
C PRO A 88 23.57 6.19 5.98
N GLU A 89 23.69 7.47 5.66
CA GLU A 89 22.57 8.42 5.74
C GLU A 89 21.45 8.05 4.76
N HIS A 90 21.78 7.66 3.54
CA HIS A 90 20.78 7.24 2.55
C HIS A 90 20.11 5.93 2.98
N VAL A 91 20.88 4.98 3.48
CA VAL A 91 20.36 3.71 4.01
C VAL A 91 19.40 3.94 5.19
N SER A 92 19.66 4.93 6.06
CA SER A 92 18.78 5.23 7.20
C SER A 92 17.39 5.72 6.79
N LYS A 93 17.21 6.21 5.56
CA LYS A 93 15.92 6.70 5.02
C LYS A 93 15.07 5.59 4.35
N LEU A 94 15.60 4.38 4.20
CA LEU A 94 14.92 3.30 3.47
C LEU A 94 13.54 2.97 4.05
N ALA A 95 13.46 2.83 5.37
CA ALA A 95 12.20 2.53 6.06
C ALA A 95 11.20 3.67 5.88
N TRP A 96 11.65 4.93 5.94
CA TRP A 96 10.81 6.09 5.72
C TRP A 96 10.23 6.13 4.31
N ASN A 97 11.06 5.89 3.29
CA ASN A 97 10.63 5.92 1.90
C ASN A 97 9.61 4.82 1.59
N ILE A 98 9.87 3.60 2.03
CA ILE A 98 8.98 2.44 1.79
C ILE A 98 7.69 2.51 2.62
N ALA A 99 7.68 3.25 3.72
CA ALA A 99 6.48 3.48 4.52
C ALA A 99 5.52 4.54 3.95
N ALA A 100 5.79 5.12 2.78
CA ALA A 100 4.93 6.14 2.18
C ALA A 100 3.46 5.70 2.00
N PRO A 101 3.14 4.47 1.55
CA PRO A 101 1.75 4.01 1.46
C PRO A 101 0.99 4.08 2.79
N ALA A 102 1.64 3.70 3.91
CA ALA A 102 1.02 3.74 5.23
C ALA A 102 0.78 5.18 5.72
N ARG A 103 1.63 6.14 5.34
CA ARG A 103 1.47 7.56 5.68
C ARG A 103 0.50 8.30 4.76
N CYS A 104 0.25 7.78 3.56
CA CYS A 104 -0.74 8.32 2.64
C CYS A 104 -2.12 8.37 3.32
N SER A 105 -2.84 9.47 3.19
CA SER A 105 -4.17 9.61 3.81
C SER A 105 -5.25 8.80 3.08
N LYS A 106 -5.01 8.50 1.79
CA LYS A 106 -5.93 7.74 0.94
C LYS A 106 -5.72 6.24 1.08
N PRO A 107 -6.73 5.42 0.81
CA PRO A 107 -6.58 3.98 0.69
C PRO A 107 -5.54 3.61 -0.37
N VAL A 108 -4.66 2.67 -0.03
CA VAL A 108 -3.62 2.14 -0.93
C VAL A 108 -3.76 0.63 -1.03
N ILE A 109 -3.89 0.12 -2.24
CA ILE A 109 -4.01 -1.30 -2.56
C ILE A 109 -2.72 -1.78 -3.23
N ALA A 110 -2.16 -2.91 -2.80
CA ALA A 110 -1.12 -3.61 -3.51
C ALA A 110 -1.71 -4.81 -4.26
N ALA A 111 -1.57 -4.84 -5.59
CA ALA A 111 -1.91 -5.99 -6.42
C ALA A 111 -0.66 -6.82 -6.69
N ASN A 112 -0.58 -8.01 -6.11
CA ASN A 112 0.63 -8.81 -6.04
C ASN A 112 0.53 -10.09 -6.88
N ARG A 113 1.53 -10.35 -7.74
CA ARG A 113 1.70 -11.62 -8.47
C ARG A 113 3.14 -12.07 -8.45
N GLY A 114 3.38 -13.34 -8.68
CA GLY A 114 4.70 -13.93 -8.79
C GLY A 114 5.59 -13.60 -7.58
N TYR A 115 6.81 -13.18 -7.78
CA TYR A 115 7.70 -12.82 -6.66
C TYR A 115 7.32 -11.46 -6.04
N CYS A 116 7.05 -11.49 -4.75
CA CYS A 116 6.89 -10.32 -3.89
C CYS A 116 7.88 -10.45 -2.74
N PHE A 117 9.16 -10.09 -2.99
CA PHE A 117 10.28 -10.40 -2.10
C PHE A 117 10.98 -9.15 -1.57
N GLY A 118 11.56 -9.27 -0.36
CA GLY A 118 12.37 -8.22 0.25
C GLY A 118 11.65 -6.88 0.28
N VAL A 119 12.28 -5.83 -0.24
CA VAL A 119 11.67 -4.48 -0.28
C VAL A 119 10.34 -4.44 -1.07
N GLY A 120 10.13 -5.31 -2.05
CA GLY A 120 8.83 -5.42 -2.73
C GLY A 120 7.75 -5.88 -1.77
N PHE A 121 8.04 -6.87 -0.93
CA PHE A 121 7.12 -7.31 0.11
C PHE A 121 6.96 -6.26 1.22
N GLU A 122 8.04 -5.59 1.64
CA GLU A 122 7.98 -4.49 2.61
C GLU A 122 7.09 -3.34 2.13
N LEU A 123 7.15 -3.00 0.83
CA LEU A 123 6.30 -2.00 0.19
C LEU A 123 4.82 -2.44 0.16
N SER A 124 4.57 -3.70 -0.21
CA SER A 124 3.23 -4.29 -0.17
C SER A 124 2.64 -4.31 1.26
N LEU A 125 3.44 -4.67 2.28
CA LEU A 125 3.03 -4.63 3.67
C LEU A 125 2.72 -3.22 4.19
N ALA A 126 3.27 -2.18 3.57
CA ALA A 126 2.98 -0.79 3.91
C ALA A 126 1.66 -0.29 3.32
N CYS A 127 1.05 -1.00 2.37
CA CYS A 127 -0.27 -0.70 1.82
C CYS A 127 -1.39 -1.15 2.77
N ASP A 128 -2.59 -0.58 2.61
CA ASP A 128 -3.75 -0.92 3.46
C ASP A 128 -4.31 -2.30 3.10
N PHE A 129 -4.44 -2.56 1.81
CA PHE A 129 -5.02 -3.80 1.28
C PHE A 129 -4.04 -4.50 0.34
N ARG A 130 -4.16 -5.81 0.24
CA ARG A 130 -3.40 -6.67 -0.68
C ARG A 130 -4.35 -7.61 -1.39
N VAL A 131 -4.43 -7.47 -2.73
CA VAL A 131 -5.04 -8.45 -3.61
C VAL A 131 -3.92 -9.30 -4.18
N ALA A 132 -3.98 -10.59 -3.97
CA ALA A 132 -2.96 -11.54 -4.37
C ALA A 132 -3.43 -12.42 -5.53
N SER A 133 -2.58 -12.62 -6.53
CA SER A 133 -2.74 -13.71 -7.47
C SER A 133 -2.38 -15.05 -6.80
N GLU A 134 -2.99 -16.15 -7.24
CA GLU A 134 -2.60 -17.52 -6.83
C GLU A 134 -1.11 -17.84 -7.10
N THR A 135 -0.50 -17.13 -8.05
CA THR A 135 0.91 -17.29 -8.42
C THR A 135 1.87 -16.61 -7.46
N VAL A 136 1.38 -15.74 -6.56
CA VAL A 136 2.25 -14.95 -5.69
C VAL A 136 3.02 -15.81 -4.71
N LEU A 137 4.27 -15.42 -4.51
CA LEU A 137 5.11 -15.91 -3.42
C LEU A 137 5.63 -14.71 -2.63
N TYR A 138 5.34 -14.66 -1.34
CA TYR A 138 5.88 -13.65 -0.43
C TYR A 138 7.11 -14.16 0.30
N ALA A 139 8.16 -13.36 0.44
CA ALA A 139 9.33 -13.71 1.23
C ALA A 139 10.12 -12.50 1.71
N LEU A 140 10.81 -12.67 2.83
CA LEU A 140 11.85 -11.75 3.34
C LEU A 140 13.19 -12.53 3.37
N PRO A 141 13.92 -12.60 2.22
CA PRO A 141 15.07 -13.50 2.08
C PRO A 141 16.40 -12.90 2.53
N GLU A 142 16.39 -11.78 3.27
CA GLU A 142 17.57 -11.01 3.66
C GLU A 142 18.61 -11.82 4.44
N GLN A 143 18.17 -12.87 5.18
CA GLN A 143 19.07 -13.79 5.89
C GLN A 143 20.09 -14.48 4.96
N LYS A 144 19.73 -14.69 3.69
CA LYS A 144 20.65 -15.26 2.68
C LYS A 144 21.82 -14.33 2.35
N LEU A 145 21.71 -13.06 2.71
CA LEU A 145 22.73 -12.05 2.54
C LEU A 145 23.39 -11.65 3.87
N GLY A 146 23.09 -12.36 4.97
CA GLY A 146 23.58 -12.01 6.30
C GLY A 146 22.93 -10.73 6.85
N GLN A 147 21.72 -10.42 6.40
CA GLN A 147 20.98 -9.20 6.77
C GLN A 147 19.57 -9.52 7.29
N ILE A 148 18.89 -8.49 7.76
CA ILE A 148 17.47 -8.51 8.14
C ILE A 148 16.66 -7.56 7.24
N PRO A 149 15.32 -7.71 7.16
CA PRO A 149 14.47 -6.72 6.51
C PRO A 149 14.69 -5.32 7.09
N GLY A 150 14.90 -4.33 6.22
CA GLY A 150 15.35 -2.99 6.63
C GLY A 150 14.32 -1.88 6.46
N SER A 151 13.13 -2.18 5.89
CA SER A 151 12.13 -1.17 5.55
C SER A 151 10.76 -1.43 6.21
N GLY A 152 10.77 -2.10 7.36
CA GLY A 152 9.58 -2.34 8.17
C GLY A 152 8.90 -3.70 7.96
N GLY A 153 9.48 -4.59 7.16
CA GLY A 153 8.90 -5.90 6.87
C GLY A 153 8.69 -6.75 8.12
N SER A 154 9.72 -6.89 8.95
CA SER A 154 9.64 -7.67 10.20
C SER A 154 8.61 -7.10 11.17
N ALA A 155 8.61 -5.78 11.36
CA ALA A 155 7.74 -5.10 12.32
C ALA A 155 6.26 -5.20 11.91
N ARG A 156 5.92 -4.87 10.65
CA ARG A 156 4.55 -4.96 10.16
C ARG A 156 4.03 -6.40 10.14
N LEU A 157 4.87 -7.32 9.65
CA LEU A 157 4.46 -8.72 9.58
C LEU A 157 4.19 -9.31 10.97
N GLN A 158 5.00 -8.92 11.98
CA GLN A 158 4.79 -9.36 13.37
C GLN A 158 3.43 -8.89 13.92
N LYS A 159 2.98 -7.70 13.56
CA LYS A 159 1.66 -7.19 13.93
C LYS A 159 0.52 -7.97 13.24
N MET A 160 0.71 -8.29 11.96
CA MET A 160 -0.32 -8.94 11.15
C MET A 160 -0.47 -10.44 11.48
N VAL A 161 0.64 -11.17 11.67
CA VAL A 161 0.61 -12.64 11.76
C VAL A 161 1.20 -13.21 13.06
N GLY A 162 1.68 -12.35 13.94
CA GLY A 162 2.32 -12.73 15.20
C GLY A 162 3.78 -13.15 15.06
N VAL A 163 4.47 -13.19 16.20
CA VAL A 163 5.93 -13.37 16.26
C VAL A 163 6.42 -14.70 15.70
N THR A 164 5.68 -15.79 15.93
CA THR A 164 6.10 -17.15 15.52
C THR A 164 6.13 -17.28 14.00
N ARG A 165 5.07 -16.86 13.31
CA ARG A 165 5.01 -16.88 11.83
C ARG A 165 6.04 -15.92 11.23
N THR A 166 6.23 -14.76 11.83
CA THR A 166 7.25 -13.80 11.39
C THR A 166 8.66 -14.36 11.50
N LYS A 167 9.01 -15.05 12.61
CA LYS A 167 10.29 -15.74 12.74
C LYS A 167 10.47 -16.82 11.66
N ASP A 168 9.44 -17.57 11.34
CA ASP A 168 9.48 -18.58 10.28
C ASP A 168 9.78 -17.96 8.91
N ILE A 169 9.15 -16.82 8.58
CA ILE A 169 9.39 -16.11 7.32
C ILE A 169 10.78 -15.47 7.29
N VAL A 170 11.14 -14.72 8.33
CA VAL A 170 12.37 -13.91 8.34
C VAL A 170 13.60 -14.79 8.56
N MET A 171 13.63 -15.60 9.62
CA MET A 171 14.83 -16.33 10.02
C MET A 171 15.13 -17.54 9.09
N ARG A 172 14.11 -18.09 8.45
CA ARG A 172 14.24 -19.23 7.52
C ARG A 172 14.13 -18.83 6.06
N SER A 173 13.90 -17.56 5.77
CA SER A 173 13.60 -17.05 4.42
C SER A 173 12.50 -17.85 3.73
N LYS A 174 11.47 -18.24 4.49
CA LYS A 174 10.37 -19.06 3.98
C LYS A 174 9.56 -18.28 2.97
N ARG A 175 9.17 -18.96 1.89
CA ARG A 175 8.24 -18.42 0.89
C ARG A 175 6.82 -18.79 1.27
N ILE A 176 5.91 -17.83 1.20
CA ILE A 176 4.50 -17.99 1.56
C ILE A 176 3.67 -17.82 0.30
N PRO A 177 2.92 -18.84 -0.14
CA PRO A 177 1.96 -18.74 -1.24
C PRO A 177 0.79 -17.79 -0.89
N GLY A 178 0.10 -17.29 -1.92
CA GLY A 178 -1.03 -16.36 -1.77
C GLY A 178 -2.16 -16.90 -0.88
N GLU A 179 -2.58 -18.14 -1.08
CA GLU A 179 -3.60 -18.79 -0.25
C GLU A 179 -3.19 -18.86 1.23
N GLN A 180 -1.94 -19.22 1.51
CA GLN A 180 -1.46 -19.26 2.89
C GLN A 180 -1.37 -17.85 3.50
N ALA A 181 -1.08 -16.84 2.67
CA ALA A 181 -1.06 -15.44 3.08
C ALA A 181 -2.48 -14.94 3.45
N LEU A 182 -3.49 -15.39 2.70
CA LEU A 182 -4.90 -15.15 3.00
C LEU A 182 -5.30 -15.83 4.32
N ASP A 183 -4.99 -17.11 4.50
CA ASP A 183 -5.24 -17.85 5.75
C ASP A 183 -4.57 -17.21 6.97
N TRP A 184 -3.42 -16.59 6.78
CA TRP A 184 -2.68 -15.91 7.84
C TRP A 184 -3.17 -14.48 8.11
N GLY A 185 -4.04 -13.94 7.25
CA GLY A 185 -4.72 -12.68 7.43
C GLY A 185 -3.91 -11.44 7.03
N PHE A 186 -2.81 -11.58 6.27
CA PHE A 186 -2.09 -10.43 5.75
C PHE A 186 -2.37 -10.13 4.25
N VAL A 187 -3.24 -10.90 3.63
CA VAL A 187 -3.80 -10.66 2.29
C VAL A 187 -5.30 -10.54 2.42
N THR A 188 -5.88 -9.59 1.72
CA THR A 188 -7.32 -9.30 1.74
C THR A 188 -8.09 -10.30 0.89
N GLU A 189 -7.54 -10.64 -0.28
CA GLU A 189 -8.14 -11.53 -1.26
C GLU A 189 -7.06 -12.27 -2.05
N CYS A 190 -7.29 -13.54 -2.39
CA CYS A 190 -6.42 -14.34 -3.26
C CYS A 190 -7.26 -14.92 -4.39
N VAL A 191 -6.88 -14.62 -5.64
CA VAL A 191 -7.66 -14.94 -6.84
C VAL A 191 -6.80 -15.62 -7.91
N PRO A 192 -7.40 -16.29 -8.90
CA PRO A 192 -6.69 -16.73 -10.10
C PRO A 192 -5.92 -15.59 -10.76
N ASP A 193 -4.75 -15.87 -11.33
CA ASP A 193 -3.88 -14.81 -11.87
C ASP A 193 -4.57 -13.95 -12.94
N ALA A 194 -5.41 -14.56 -13.75
CA ALA A 194 -6.19 -13.85 -14.78
C ALA A 194 -7.24 -12.88 -14.19
N GLU A 195 -7.60 -13.03 -12.92
CA GLU A 195 -8.62 -12.23 -12.25
C GLU A 195 -8.02 -11.13 -11.36
N LEU A 196 -6.70 -11.06 -11.21
CA LEU A 196 -6.04 -10.10 -10.31
C LEU A 196 -6.44 -8.64 -10.59
N GLU A 197 -6.47 -8.24 -11.85
CA GLU A 197 -6.83 -6.87 -12.22
C GLU A 197 -8.31 -6.59 -11.91
N SER A 198 -9.23 -7.50 -12.29
CA SER A 198 -10.66 -7.32 -12.04
C SER A 198 -11.02 -7.33 -10.55
N ALA A 199 -10.37 -8.17 -9.74
CA ALA A 199 -10.53 -8.17 -8.29
C ALA A 199 -10.01 -6.85 -7.67
N THR A 200 -8.88 -6.34 -8.17
CA THR A 200 -8.35 -5.05 -7.75
C THR A 200 -9.31 -3.91 -8.10
N ASP A 201 -9.86 -3.90 -9.33
CA ASP A 201 -10.85 -2.92 -9.78
C ASP A 201 -12.11 -2.95 -8.91
N HIS A 202 -12.59 -4.15 -8.56
CA HIS A 202 -13.74 -4.32 -7.67
C HIS A 202 -13.50 -3.69 -6.29
N LEU A 203 -12.33 -3.94 -5.69
CA LEU A 203 -11.96 -3.35 -4.40
C LEU A 203 -11.83 -1.81 -4.49
N VAL A 204 -11.30 -1.28 -5.59
CA VAL A 204 -11.27 0.18 -5.85
C VAL A 204 -12.68 0.75 -5.87
N ASP A 205 -13.59 0.12 -6.62
CA ASP A 205 -14.98 0.58 -6.75
C ASP A 205 -15.72 0.50 -5.40
N GLU A 206 -15.50 -0.55 -4.61
CA GLU A 206 -16.04 -0.67 -3.26
C GLU A 206 -15.56 0.47 -2.36
N LEU A 207 -14.26 0.74 -2.32
CA LEU A 207 -13.69 1.82 -1.50
C LEU A 207 -14.23 3.21 -1.91
N ARG A 208 -14.47 3.43 -3.19
CA ARG A 208 -15.02 4.68 -3.71
C ARG A 208 -16.47 4.96 -3.32
N MET A 209 -17.23 3.93 -2.93
CA MET A 209 -18.61 4.12 -2.46
C MET A 209 -18.71 4.82 -1.10
N PHE A 210 -17.61 4.84 -0.33
CA PHE A 210 -17.59 5.40 1.02
C PHE A 210 -17.06 6.84 1.05
N SER A 211 -17.36 7.56 2.13
CA SER A 211 -16.86 8.92 2.35
C SER A 211 -15.32 8.96 2.38
N PRO A 212 -14.67 9.74 1.52
CA PRO A 212 -13.20 9.85 1.55
C PRO A 212 -12.70 10.50 2.85
N LEU A 213 -13.50 11.37 3.48
CA LEU A 213 -13.16 11.95 4.77
C LEU A 213 -13.20 10.89 5.88
N ALA A 214 -14.22 10.02 5.88
CA ALA A 214 -14.33 8.95 6.86
C ALA A 214 -13.20 7.92 6.69
N GLN A 215 -12.87 7.52 5.45
CA GLN A 215 -11.77 6.60 5.16
C GLN A 215 -10.41 7.15 5.60
N ARG A 216 -10.11 8.42 5.28
CA ARG A 216 -8.87 9.07 5.74
C ARG A 216 -8.78 9.12 7.26
N THR A 217 -9.90 9.43 7.92
CA THR A 217 -9.95 9.48 9.38
C THR A 217 -9.78 8.10 10.00
N ALA A 218 -10.43 7.08 9.43
CA ALA A 218 -10.29 5.69 9.90
C ALA A 218 -8.87 5.16 9.73
N LYS A 219 -8.26 5.34 8.54
CA LYS A 219 -6.87 4.93 8.29
C LYS A 219 -5.91 5.60 9.27
N LYS A 220 -6.03 6.92 9.45
CA LYS A 220 -5.20 7.65 10.41
C LYS A 220 -5.39 7.14 11.82
N LEU A 221 -6.63 6.96 12.27
CA LEU A 221 -6.94 6.45 13.61
C LEU A 221 -6.32 5.08 13.84
N LEU A 222 -6.52 4.13 12.93
CA LEU A 222 -6.01 2.77 13.04
C LEU A 222 -4.47 2.73 13.08
N ASN A 223 -3.81 3.53 12.22
CA ASN A 223 -2.35 3.62 12.22
C ASN A 223 -1.80 4.27 13.50
N ASP A 224 -2.42 5.35 13.98
CA ASP A 224 -1.97 6.08 15.18
C ASP A 224 -2.19 5.26 16.46
N THR A 225 -3.17 4.36 16.47
CA THR A 225 -3.54 3.59 17.66
C THR A 225 -3.00 2.16 17.67
N GLU A 226 -2.30 1.72 16.62
CA GLU A 226 -1.78 0.35 16.50
C GLU A 226 -0.96 -0.11 17.73
N ASP A 227 -0.17 0.78 18.30
CA ASP A 227 0.66 0.52 19.48
C ASP A 227 0.13 1.17 20.78
N SER A 228 -1.08 1.75 20.74
CA SER A 228 -1.70 2.40 21.89
C SER A 228 -2.35 1.37 22.82
N ASN A 229 -2.49 1.72 24.12
CA ASN A 229 -3.36 0.94 24.97
C ASN A 229 -4.84 1.17 24.56
N LEU A 230 -5.68 0.18 24.86
CA LEU A 230 -7.08 0.16 24.44
C LEU A 230 -7.88 1.41 24.90
N THR A 231 -7.63 1.89 26.10
CA THR A 231 -8.34 3.07 26.66
C THR A 231 -8.07 4.33 25.84
N ILE A 232 -6.80 4.58 25.51
CA ILE A 232 -6.41 5.72 24.65
C ILE A 232 -6.98 5.57 23.24
N ALA A 233 -6.93 4.36 22.66
CA ALA A 233 -7.47 4.09 21.34
C ALA A 233 -8.98 4.39 21.28
N ILE A 234 -9.78 3.96 22.27
CA ILE A 234 -11.22 4.23 22.35
C ILE A 234 -11.49 5.73 22.50
N GLU A 235 -10.69 6.44 23.28
CA GLU A 235 -10.84 7.88 23.46
C GLU A 235 -10.60 8.65 22.15
N LEU A 236 -9.54 8.32 21.43
CA LEU A 236 -9.22 8.88 20.12
C LEU A 236 -10.29 8.55 19.06
N GLU A 237 -10.85 7.33 19.10
CA GLU A 237 -11.99 6.94 18.25
C GLU A 237 -13.20 7.81 18.53
N GLY A 238 -13.55 8.03 19.79
CA GLY A 238 -14.66 8.90 20.20
C GLY A 238 -14.50 10.36 19.72
N HIS A 239 -13.29 10.90 19.81
CA HIS A 239 -12.97 12.23 19.28
C HIS A 239 -13.09 12.28 17.75
N SER A 240 -12.58 11.29 17.05
CA SER A 240 -12.66 11.18 15.60
C SER A 240 -14.11 11.08 15.13
N TYR A 241 -14.92 10.23 15.78
CA TYR A 241 -16.34 10.09 15.51
C TYR A 241 -17.09 11.43 15.73
N SER A 242 -16.83 12.12 16.84
CA SER A 242 -17.46 13.42 17.14
C SER A 242 -17.18 14.48 16.08
N ARG A 243 -15.93 14.51 15.56
CA ARG A 243 -15.56 15.42 14.47
C ARG A 243 -16.27 15.09 13.15
N LEU A 244 -16.32 13.80 12.78
CA LEU A 244 -16.98 13.35 11.55
C LEU A 244 -18.48 13.66 11.55
N ARG A 245 -19.16 13.65 12.71
CA ARG A 245 -20.60 13.99 12.80
C ARG A 245 -20.96 15.38 12.30
N GLN A 246 -20.00 16.29 12.24
CA GLN A 246 -20.23 17.66 11.78
C GLN A 246 -20.01 17.81 10.27
N SER A 247 -19.46 16.79 9.60
CA SER A 247 -19.12 16.83 8.18
C SER A 247 -20.37 16.85 7.28
N ASP A 248 -20.18 17.37 6.07
CA ASP A 248 -21.21 17.32 5.04
C ASP A 248 -21.46 15.89 4.59
N ASP A 249 -20.41 15.06 4.53
CA ASP A 249 -20.52 13.64 4.19
C ASP A 249 -21.40 12.87 5.21
N PHE A 250 -21.29 13.16 6.52
CA PHE A 250 -22.16 12.53 7.50
C PHE A 250 -23.61 12.92 7.30
N LYS A 251 -23.90 14.22 7.08
CA LYS A 251 -25.25 14.71 6.80
C LYS A 251 -25.84 14.07 5.54
N GLU A 252 -25.05 14.00 4.48
CA GLU A 252 -25.43 13.32 3.23
C GLU A 252 -25.71 11.84 3.45
N GLY A 253 -24.84 11.14 4.18
CA GLY A 253 -25.01 9.71 4.50
C GLY A 253 -26.33 9.45 5.23
N VAL A 254 -26.67 10.25 6.24
CA VAL A 254 -27.95 10.17 6.98
C VAL A 254 -29.13 10.47 6.07
N ALA A 255 -29.06 11.51 5.24
CA ALA A 255 -30.12 11.86 4.31
C ALA A 255 -30.35 10.77 3.25
N ALA A 256 -29.28 10.22 2.69
CA ALA A 256 -29.33 9.14 1.73
C ALA A 256 -29.93 7.86 2.31
N PHE A 257 -29.52 7.48 3.53
CA PHE A 257 -30.07 6.33 4.26
C PHE A 257 -31.58 6.46 4.48
N ASN A 258 -32.02 7.60 4.98
CA ASN A 258 -33.46 7.85 5.23
C ASN A 258 -34.29 7.84 3.93
N SER A 259 -33.70 8.28 2.83
CA SER A 259 -34.34 8.34 1.50
C SER A 259 -34.14 7.07 0.68
N LYS A 260 -33.47 6.05 1.21
CA LYS A 260 -33.15 4.78 0.52
C LYS A 260 -32.47 4.97 -0.85
N ARG A 261 -31.54 5.91 -0.94
CA ARG A 261 -30.74 6.19 -2.14
C ARG A 261 -29.25 6.06 -1.83
N SER A 262 -28.44 5.94 -2.87
CA SER A 262 -26.97 5.99 -2.72
C SER A 262 -26.52 7.40 -2.31
N PRO A 263 -25.57 7.51 -1.35
CA PRO A 263 -24.99 8.80 -0.95
C PRO A 263 -24.05 9.34 -2.03
N LYS A 264 -23.86 10.67 -2.02
CA LYS A 264 -22.90 11.38 -2.87
C LYS A 264 -21.91 12.13 -1.96
N PHE A 265 -20.86 11.43 -1.57
CA PHE A 265 -19.82 11.97 -0.69
C PHE A 265 -18.85 12.91 -1.43
N VAL A 266 -18.46 14.00 -0.75
CA VAL A 266 -17.59 15.05 -1.30
C VAL A 266 -16.28 15.24 -0.51
N GLY A 267 -16.11 14.54 0.61
CA GLY A 267 -14.88 14.54 1.41
C GLY A 267 -14.72 15.72 2.38
N ARG A 268 -15.78 16.34 2.79
CA ARG A 268 -15.77 17.49 3.72
C ARG A 268 -16.92 17.51 4.70
#